data_1409159ba8d1a9e2c7b1a6c1e316fa6f
#
_entry.id   1409159ba8d1a9e2c7b1a6c1e316fa6f
#
_cell.length_a   1.000
_cell.length_b   1.000
_cell.length_c   1.000
_cell.angle_alpha   90.00
_cell.angle_beta   90.00
_cell.angle_gamma   90.00
#
_symmetry.space_group_name_H-M   'P 1'
#
loop_
_entity.id
_entity.type
_entity.pdbx_description
1 polymer ?
#
loop_
_entity_poly.entity_id
_entity_poly.type
_entity_poly.pdbx_seq_one_letter_code
_entity_poly.pdbx_strand_id
1 'polypeptide(L)'
;MKHSQRFYFATLLAIFTFESISSAVEPATHNGVARIVFIGDSITGQGGGWIGAGYVFQMRDALKATYPSATPELVPLGGSGMGVNAWLNLAKNVDGQKRDLDVKGVEVAAALSEPADVLVVMLGMNDVLAPYVNDSDESLDQWLAKYRELVGVLSERLRPKVIALATVTPQTEDASTPVNRVLARMNQRITALATELNVRVIPTNATYWDVLAKGRDTQANFTLAGDRIHPNSTGHMTVAMAMLNGLGEGKAAAWLREDRLAKTLANLKPSEAPIVPPEWLVTSGIILRPWNEKPADADLAPSPIDLAIETGADFTQAPAKEGGTPPIWRSFQSSINLTDGANPGSVDFAGVTFFQNFEAGYGARWVHSEKARRLKLDLKTSGVGSVIHLTVWLNGERVYANLINQEPKRQASREVELRAGWNVLVFRSCHRTWQWQQAINLTELDGSQAQGLEYRAAAPTDESTVFFNQAAEARSVSTANSH
;
A
#
# COMPACT_ATOMS: atom_id res chain seq x y z
N MET A 1 -36.08 -35.70 -26.60
CA MET A 1 -34.65 -35.85 -26.79
C MET A 1 -34.06 -34.46 -27.08
N LYS A 2 -33.53 -33.75 -26.08
CA LYS A 2 -32.80 -32.50 -26.27
C LYS A 2 -31.43 -32.69 -25.61
N HIS A 3 -30.40 -32.75 -26.43
CA HIS A 3 -29.02 -32.83 -26.01
C HIS A 3 -28.57 -31.43 -25.55
N SER A 4 -28.21 -31.31 -24.28
CA SER A 4 -27.50 -30.14 -23.76
C SER A 4 -25.99 -30.39 -23.90
N GLN A 5 -25.36 -29.66 -24.79
CA GLN A 5 -23.90 -29.60 -24.87
C GLN A 5 -23.38 -28.74 -23.74
N ARG A 6 -22.67 -29.36 -22.81
CA ARG A 6 -21.87 -28.67 -21.81
C ARG A 6 -20.52 -28.31 -22.45
N PHE A 7 -20.27 -27.01 -22.64
CA PHE A 7 -18.95 -26.52 -22.98
C PHE A 7 -18.08 -26.53 -21.72
N TYR A 8 -17.09 -27.39 -21.68
CA TYR A 8 -16.00 -27.32 -20.72
C TYR A 8 -14.97 -26.32 -21.23
N PHE A 9 -14.84 -25.19 -20.56
CA PHE A 9 -13.68 -24.31 -20.70
C PHE A 9 -12.51 -24.98 -19.98
N ALA A 10 -11.61 -25.58 -20.71
CA ALA A 10 -10.33 -26.04 -20.21
C ALA A 10 -9.41 -24.80 -20.11
N THR A 11 -9.26 -24.28 -18.92
CA THR A 11 -8.24 -23.28 -18.61
C THR A 11 -6.90 -23.99 -18.65
N LEU A 12 -6.14 -23.75 -19.70
CA LEU A 12 -4.77 -24.23 -19.83
C LEU A 12 -3.91 -23.45 -18.84
N LEU A 13 -3.70 -24.02 -17.67
CA LEU A 13 -2.72 -23.55 -16.68
C LEU A 13 -1.34 -23.91 -17.24
N ALA A 14 -0.68 -22.96 -17.89
CA ALA A 14 0.72 -23.10 -18.26
C ALA A 14 1.54 -23.08 -16.97
N ILE A 15 1.81 -24.26 -16.42
CA ILE A 15 2.80 -24.47 -15.38
C ILE A 15 4.17 -24.22 -16.04
N PHE A 16 4.66 -22.99 -15.95
CA PHE A 16 6.07 -22.72 -16.16
C PHE A 16 6.83 -23.36 -15.00
N THR A 17 7.23 -24.62 -15.16
CA THR A 17 8.31 -25.17 -14.36
C THR A 17 9.55 -24.36 -14.69
N PHE A 18 9.90 -23.42 -13.82
CA PHE A 18 11.24 -22.88 -13.77
C PHE A 18 12.16 -24.06 -13.42
N GLU A 19 12.65 -24.75 -14.42
CA GLU A 19 13.87 -25.52 -14.25
C GLU A 19 14.92 -24.50 -13.82
N SER A 20 15.32 -24.64 -12.56
CA SER A 20 16.42 -23.93 -11.98
C SER A 20 17.67 -24.21 -12.84
N ILE A 21 17.99 -23.32 -13.78
CA ILE A 21 19.35 -23.19 -14.24
C ILE A 21 20.12 -22.63 -13.04
N SER A 22 20.40 -23.49 -12.10
CA SER A 22 21.38 -23.27 -11.07
C SER A 22 22.77 -23.36 -11.71
N SER A 23 23.10 -22.39 -12.56
CA SER A 23 24.49 -21.97 -12.64
C SER A 23 24.75 -21.40 -11.26
N ALA A 24 25.54 -22.09 -10.44
CA ALA A 24 25.92 -21.62 -9.13
C ALA A 24 26.47 -20.20 -9.29
N VAL A 25 25.64 -19.20 -8.95
CA VAL A 25 26.06 -17.79 -8.97
C VAL A 25 27.17 -17.71 -7.94
N GLU A 26 28.40 -17.43 -8.37
CA GLU A 26 29.51 -17.30 -7.44
C GLU A 26 29.17 -16.27 -6.38
N PRO A 27 29.44 -16.58 -5.09
CA PRO A 27 29.13 -15.66 -3.99
C PRO A 27 29.80 -14.31 -4.21
N ALA A 28 29.03 -13.23 -4.12
CA ALA A 28 29.58 -11.88 -4.28
C ALA A 28 30.43 -11.46 -3.08
N THR A 29 30.26 -12.15 -1.93
CA THR A 29 30.88 -11.71 -0.66
C THR A 29 32.01 -12.60 -0.14
N HIS A 30 32.31 -13.73 -0.79
CA HIS A 30 33.21 -14.77 -0.22
C HIS A 30 34.70 -14.55 -0.51
N ASN A 31 35.09 -13.91 -1.60
CA ASN A 31 36.50 -13.82 -1.99
C ASN A 31 37.01 -12.37 -1.93
N GLY A 32 37.10 -11.82 -0.71
CA GLY A 32 37.68 -10.49 -0.50
C GLY A 32 36.74 -9.31 -0.77
N VAL A 33 35.42 -9.52 -0.74
CA VAL A 33 34.47 -8.41 -0.72
C VAL A 33 34.51 -7.73 0.64
N ALA A 34 35.00 -6.51 0.64
CA ALA A 34 35.14 -5.73 1.86
C ALA A 34 33.93 -4.81 2.10
N ARG A 35 33.25 -4.36 1.01
CA ARG A 35 32.27 -3.28 1.11
C ARG A 35 31.09 -3.45 0.14
N ILE A 36 29.87 -3.39 0.68
CA ILE A 36 28.61 -3.43 -0.08
C ILE A 36 27.83 -2.13 0.19
N VAL A 37 27.54 -1.38 -0.85
CA VAL A 37 26.75 -0.15 -0.77
C VAL A 37 25.32 -0.42 -1.27
N PHE A 38 24.31 -0.04 -0.47
CA PHE A 38 22.90 -0.15 -0.81
C PHE A 38 22.36 1.25 -1.06
N ILE A 39 21.81 1.47 -2.24
CA ILE A 39 21.10 2.70 -2.62
C ILE A 39 19.60 2.40 -2.61
N GLY A 40 18.84 3.17 -1.86
CA GLY A 40 17.41 2.97 -1.73
C GLY A 40 16.66 4.15 -1.12
N ASP A 41 15.44 3.89 -0.78
CA ASP A 41 14.55 4.84 -0.12
C ASP A 41 14.47 4.60 1.40
N SER A 42 13.35 4.99 2.03
CA SER A 42 13.10 4.76 3.45
C SER A 42 13.15 3.29 3.86
N ILE A 43 12.81 2.34 2.97
CA ILE A 43 12.89 0.90 3.25
C ILE A 43 14.34 0.48 3.50
N THR A 44 15.27 1.06 2.74
CA THR A 44 16.72 0.87 2.95
C THR A 44 17.22 1.67 4.16
N GLY A 45 16.74 2.91 4.34
CA GLY A 45 17.10 3.77 5.46
C GLY A 45 16.64 3.24 6.80
N GLN A 46 15.48 2.62 6.88
CA GLN A 46 15.01 1.92 8.09
C GLN A 46 15.93 0.77 8.49
N GLY A 47 16.77 0.33 7.58
CA GLY A 47 17.86 -0.59 7.91
C GLY A 47 18.78 -0.08 8.98
N GLY A 48 18.87 1.24 9.18
CA GLY A 48 19.61 1.92 10.24
C GLY A 48 18.75 2.54 11.33
N GLY A 49 17.43 2.52 11.13
CA GLY A 49 16.49 3.29 11.94
C GLY A 49 16.03 2.62 13.22
N TRP A 50 15.02 3.23 13.73
CA TRP A 50 14.37 3.08 15.03
C TRP A 50 13.93 1.68 15.47
N ILE A 51 13.99 0.67 14.59
CA ILE A 51 13.58 -0.69 14.96
C ILE A 51 14.75 -1.68 15.08
N GLY A 52 15.96 -1.34 14.61
CA GLY A 52 17.11 -2.27 14.66
C GLY A 52 16.91 -3.58 13.85
N ALA A 53 15.87 -3.64 13.01
CA ALA A 53 15.41 -4.83 12.33
C ALA A 53 15.35 -4.68 10.79
N GLY A 54 15.92 -3.61 10.24
CA GLY A 54 15.97 -3.38 8.82
C GLY A 54 16.73 -4.47 8.06
N TYR A 55 16.42 -4.65 6.79
CA TYR A 55 16.95 -5.77 6.01
C TYR A 55 18.48 -5.79 5.94
N VAL A 56 19.14 -4.64 5.87
CA VAL A 56 20.62 -4.58 5.83
C VAL A 56 21.23 -5.10 7.14
N PHE A 57 20.62 -4.77 8.28
CA PHE A 57 21.08 -5.33 9.58
C PHE A 57 20.85 -6.83 9.67
N GLN A 58 19.73 -7.32 9.18
CA GLN A 58 19.44 -8.74 9.16
C GLN A 58 20.40 -9.50 8.23
N MET A 59 20.77 -8.90 7.09
CA MET A 59 21.84 -9.42 6.24
C MET A 59 23.17 -9.49 6.98
N ARG A 60 23.54 -8.40 7.69
CA ARG A 60 24.78 -8.37 8.48
C ARG A 60 24.81 -9.48 9.53
N ASP A 61 23.70 -9.66 10.26
CA ASP A 61 23.59 -10.71 11.28
C ASP A 61 23.77 -12.10 10.67
N ALA A 62 23.12 -12.34 9.51
CA ALA A 62 23.22 -13.62 8.81
C ALA A 62 24.64 -13.88 8.28
N LEU A 63 25.27 -12.87 7.68
CA LEU A 63 26.65 -12.95 7.20
C LEU A 63 27.63 -13.18 8.35
N LYS A 64 27.46 -12.47 9.47
CA LYS A 64 28.27 -12.65 10.66
C LYS A 64 28.11 -14.03 11.30
N ALA A 65 26.88 -14.54 11.34
CA ALA A 65 26.62 -15.90 11.86
C ALA A 65 27.24 -16.98 10.96
N THR A 66 27.24 -16.75 9.64
CA THR A 66 27.73 -17.73 8.66
C THR A 66 29.22 -17.61 8.39
N TYR A 67 29.75 -16.39 8.45
CA TYR A 67 31.15 -16.06 8.11
C TYR A 67 31.76 -15.05 9.10
N PRO A 68 31.99 -15.45 10.35
CA PRO A 68 32.35 -14.52 11.42
C PRO A 68 33.67 -13.76 11.18
N SER A 69 34.59 -14.34 10.42
CA SER A 69 35.91 -13.75 10.13
C SER A 69 35.96 -12.99 8.79
N ALA A 70 34.89 -12.98 8.00
CA ALA A 70 34.84 -12.42 6.66
C ALA A 70 33.54 -11.61 6.40
N THR A 71 33.01 -10.94 7.43
CA THR A 71 31.81 -10.13 7.30
C THR A 71 32.16 -8.81 6.60
N PRO A 72 31.54 -8.48 5.43
CA PRO A 72 31.78 -7.23 4.74
C PRO A 72 31.19 -6.04 5.49
N GLU A 73 31.70 -4.84 5.21
CA GLU A 73 31.04 -3.60 5.56
C GLU A 73 29.74 -3.44 4.74
N LEU A 74 28.62 -3.23 5.40
CA LEU A 74 27.33 -2.95 4.76
C LEU A 74 26.98 -1.48 4.96
N VAL A 75 26.86 -0.72 3.87
CA VAL A 75 26.61 0.72 3.87
C VAL A 75 25.20 1.00 3.33
N PRO A 76 24.18 1.12 4.19
CA PRO A 76 22.83 1.42 3.77
C PRO A 76 22.66 2.92 3.52
N LEU A 77 22.59 3.32 2.27
CA LEU A 77 22.26 4.69 1.85
C LEU A 77 20.79 4.75 1.46
N GLY A 78 19.93 4.89 2.45
CA GLY A 78 18.50 5.00 2.28
C GLY A 78 18.01 6.41 2.55
N GLY A 79 17.31 7.03 1.58
CA GLY A 79 16.75 8.37 1.70
C GLY A 79 15.23 8.35 1.79
N SER A 80 14.65 8.79 2.92
CA SER A 80 13.19 8.89 3.07
C SER A 80 12.56 9.73 1.97
N GLY A 81 11.54 9.18 1.30
CA GLY A 81 10.84 9.84 0.21
C GLY A 81 11.64 9.98 -1.08
N MET A 82 12.86 9.45 -1.16
CA MET A 82 13.69 9.56 -2.36
C MET A 82 13.29 8.53 -3.42
N GLY A 83 13.01 9.03 -4.61
CA GLY A 83 12.91 8.24 -5.84
C GLY A 83 14.16 8.37 -6.69
N VAL A 84 14.11 7.80 -7.88
CA VAL A 84 15.25 7.76 -8.82
C VAL A 84 15.78 9.15 -9.17
N ASN A 85 14.88 10.11 -9.44
CA ASN A 85 15.28 11.46 -9.82
C ASN A 85 16.00 12.21 -8.68
N ALA A 86 15.53 12.02 -7.44
CA ALA A 86 16.16 12.62 -6.26
C ALA A 86 17.58 12.05 -6.04
N TRP A 87 17.73 10.74 -6.18
CA TRP A 87 19.02 10.08 -6.09
C TRP A 87 19.96 10.48 -7.22
N LEU A 88 19.48 10.57 -8.47
CA LEU A 88 20.27 10.99 -9.61
C LEU A 88 20.83 12.40 -9.41
N ASN A 89 19.98 13.33 -8.96
CA ASN A 89 20.40 14.70 -8.66
C ASN A 89 21.42 14.75 -7.51
N LEU A 90 21.21 13.95 -6.45
CA LEU A 90 22.14 13.87 -5.33
C LEU A 90 23.48 13.26 -5.77
N ALA A 91 23.48 12.15 -6.51
CA ALA A 91 24.68 11.47 -6.95
C ALA A 91 25.54 12.32 -7.89
N LYS A 92 24.90 13.14 -8.74
CA LYS A 92 25.62 14.10 -9.62
C LYS A 92 26.25 15.27 -8.87
N ASN A 93 25.63 15.71 -7.77
CA ASN A 93 25.97 16.96 -7.07
C ASN A 93 26.45 16.73 -5.62
N VAL A 94 26.88 15.52 -5.28
CA VAL A 94 27.21 15.17 -3.90
C VAL A 94 28.47 15.87 -3.40
N ASP A 95 29.38 16.24 -4.32
CA ASP A 95 30.62 16.90 -3.97
C ASP A 95 30.34 18.32 -3.44
N GLY A 96 30.55 18.52 -2.16
CA GLY A 96 30.25 19.77 -1.46
C GLY A 96 28.87 19.82 -0.76
N GLN A 97 28.04 18.77 -0.89
CA GLN A 97 26.80 18.68 -0.13
C GLN A 97 26.98 17.75 1.08
N LYS A 98 26.76 18.31 2.27
CA LYS A 98 26.58 17.50 3.49
C LYS A 98 25.10 17.22 3.63
N ARG A 99 24.70 16.00 3.41
CA ARG A 99 23.33 15.55 3.63
C ARG A 99 23.35 14.23 4.39
N ASP A 100 22.85 14.27 5.63
CA ASP A 100 22.55 13.05 6.35
C ASP A 100 21.31 12.41 5.70
N LEU A 101 21.43 11.17 5.32
CA LEU A 101 20.31 10.31 4.98
C LEU A 101 19.73 9.69 6.26
N ASP A 102 18.68 8.88 6.13
CA ASP A 102 17.98 8.30 7.29
C ASP A 102 18.85 7.41 8.19
N VAL A 103 20.02 7.05 7.72
CA VAL A 103 21.00 6.31 8.53
C VAL A 103 21.84 7.33 9.30
N LYS A 104 21.56 7.47 10.58
CA LYS A 104 22.25 8.41 11.46
C LYS A 104 23.77 8.17 11.45
N GLY A 105 24.52 9.21 11.12
CA GLY A 105 25.98 9.18 11.10
C GLY A 105 26.61 8.72 9.77
N VAL A 106 25.80 8.44 8.73
CA VAL A 106 26.34 8.16 7.38
C VAL A 106 26.32 9.43 6.56
N GLU A 107 27.52 9.94 6.25
CA GLU A 107 27.68 11.06 5.32
C GLU A 107 27.70 10.53 3.88
N VAL A 108 26.72 10.92 3.08
CA VAL A 108 26.54 10.39 1.71
C VAL A 108 27.73 10.72 0.81
N ALA A 109 28.27 11.94 0.92
CA ALA A 109 29.42 12.36 0.11
C ALA A 109 30.64 11.47 0.37
N ALA A 110 30.96 11.21 1.64
CA ALA A 110 32.03 10.30 2.03
C ALA A 110 31.75 8.88 1.54
N ALA A 111 30.55 8.38 1.76
CA ALA A 111 30.16 7.02 1.37
C ALA A 111 30.22 6.80 -0.15
N LEU A 112 29.88 7.79 -0.96
CA LEU A 112 29.95 7.73 -2.42
C LEU A 112 31.33 8.08 -3.01
N SER A 113 32.29 8.54 -2.19
CA SER A 113 33.66 8.79 -2.62
C SER A 113 34.58 7.56 -2.53
N GLU A 114 34.20 6.57 -1.74
CA GLU A 114 34.97 5.36 -1.53
C GLU A 114 34.49 4.23 -2.45
N PRO A 115 35.41 3.45 -3.05
CA PRO A 115 35.03 2.30 -3.88
C PRO A 115 34.19 1.28 -3.09
N ALA A 116 33.28 0.64 -3.79
CA ALA A 116 32.50 -0.49 -3.27
C ALA A 116 32.78 -1.75 -4.10
N ASP A 117 32.84 -2.92 -3.47
CA ASP A 117 32.91 -4.16 -4.23
C ASP A 117 31.56 -4.52 -4.86
N VAL A 118 30.48 -4.21 -4.15
CA VAL A 118 29.11 -4.47 -4.59
C VAL A 118 28.25 -3.22 -4.45
N LEU A 119 27.54 -2.89 -5.52
CA LEU A 119 26.48 -1.87 -5.54
C LEU A 119 25.12 -2.56 -5.65
N VAL A 120 24.24 -2.31 -4.71
CA VAL A 120 22.82 -2.77 -4.74
C VAL A 120 21.93 -1.55 -4.88
N VAL A 121 20.98 -1.57 -5.84
CA VAL A 121 20.00 -0.49 -6.03
C VAL A 121 18.59 -1.05 -5.91
N MET A 122 17.79 -0.49 -4.99
CA MET A 122 16.37 -0.79 -4.81
C MET A 122 15.60 0.52 -4.70
N LEU A 123 15.06 0.99 -5.82
CA LEU A 123 14.32 2.26 -5.94
C LEU A 123 13.12 2.09 -6.87
N GLY A 124 12.07 2.88 -6.63
CA GLY A 124 10.86 2.91 -7.45
C GLY A 124 9.59 3.15 -6.64
N MET A 125 9.59 2.83 -5.34
CA MET A 125 8.40 2.98 -4.51
C MET A 125 7.93 4.45 -4.48
N ASN A 126 8.81 5.38 -4.18
CA ASN A 126 8.46 6.79 -4.12
C ASN A 126 8.18 7.41 -5.49
N ASP A 127 8.73 6.83 -6.57
CA ASP A 127 8.43 7.27 -7.93
C ASP A 127 6.98 6.96 -8.33
N VAL A 128 6.43 5.85 -7.82
CA VAL A 128 5.04 5.44 -8.06
C VAL A 128 4.08 6.10 -7.06
N LEU A 129 4.49 6.32 -5.81
CA LEU A 129 3.67 7.01 -4.80
C LEU A 129 3.54 8.50 -5.05
N ALA A 130 4.60 9.15 -5.52
CA ALA A 130 4.50 10.48 -6.09
C ALA A 130 4.00 10.35 -7.53
N PRO A 131 3.26 11.31 -8.10
CA PRO A 131 2.70 11.18 -9.45
C PRO A 131 3.76 11.33 -10.56
N TYR A 132 5.00 10.90 -10.30
CA TYR A 132 6.09 10.97 -11.27
C TYR A 132 6.05 9.82 -12.27
N VAL A 133 5.45 8.68 -11.90
CA VAL A 133 5.28 7.51 -12.76
C VAL A 133 3.82 7.07 -12.75
N ASN A 134 3.20 7.03 -13.92
CA ASN A 134 1.85 6.53 -14.12
C ASN A 134 1.85 5.19 -14.87
N ASP A 135 0.67 4.60 -15.09
CA ASP A 135 0.50 3.31 -15.76
C ASP A 135 0.53 3.43 -17.30
N SER A 136 1.52 4.15 -17.85
CA SER A 136 1.77 4.23 -19.29
C SER A 136 3.19 3.76 -19.62
N ASP A 137 3.40 3.19 -20.82
CA ASP A 137 4.73 2.79 -21.27
C ASP A 137 5.68 3.99 -21.35
N GLU A 138 5.19 5.11 -21.88
CA GLU A 138 5.98 6.33 -21.99
C GLU A 138 6.53 6.79 -20.63
N SER A 139 5.67 6.86 -19.60
CA SER A 139 6.08 7.28 -18.26
C SER A 139 7.09 6.31 -17.63
N LEU A 140 6.86 5.02 -17.80
CA LEU A 140 7.76 3.98 -17.29
C LEU A 140 9.10 3.98 -18.02
N ASP A 141 9.13 4.24 -19.34
CA ASP A 141 10.35 4.28 -20.12
C ASP A 141 11.18 5.55 -19.81
N GLN A 142 10.52 6.68 -19.60
CA GLN A 142 11.18 7.91 -19.11
C GLN A 142 11.80 7.70 -17.72
N TRP A 143 11.10 7.01 -16.83
CA TRP A 143 11.62 6.65 -15.52
C TRP A 143 12.82 5.70 -15.64
N LEU A 144 12.72 4.66 -16.49
CA LEU A 144 13.79 3.70 -16.71
C LEU A 144 15.06 4.35 -17.26
N ALA A 145 14.91 5.34 -18.15
CA ALA A 145 16.06 6.09 -18.67
C ALA A 145 16.84 6.80 -17.54
N LYS A 146 16.12 7.42 -16.59
CA LYS A 146 16.74 8.04 -15.42
C LYS A 146 17.33 7.02 -14.45
N TYR A 147 16.67 5.86 -14.29
CA TYR A 147 17.19 4.76 -13.47
C TYR A 147 18.51 4.24 -14.03
N ARG A 148 18.58 4.03 -15.35
CA ARG A 148 19.82 3.66 -16.07
C ARG A 148 20.92 4.70 -15.87
N GLU A 149 20.60 5.98 -16.02
CA GLU A 149 21.55 7.07 -15.80
C GLU A 149 22.08 7.08 -14.36
N LEU A 150 21.20 6.89 -13.37
CA LEU A 150 21.59 6.77 -11.96
C LEU A 150 22.58 5.63 -11.74
N VAL A 151 22.27 4.43 -12.28
CA VAL A 151 23.17 3.27 -12.18
C VAL A 151 24.54 3.59 -12.79
N GLY A 152 24.58 4.29 -13.94
CA GLY A 152 25.83 4.74 -14.57
C GLY A 152 26.64 5.67 -13.67
N VAL A 153 26.02 6.73 -13.15
CA VAL A 153 26.68 7.71 -12.26
C VAL A 153 27.21 7.04 -10.98
N LEU A 154 26.42 6.14 -10.38
CA LEU A 154 26.86 5.40 -9.19
C LEU A 154 28.00 4.44 -9.49
N SER A 155 27.99 3.81 -10.67
CA SER A 155 29.04 2.91 -11.11
C SER A 155 30.36 3.63 -11.32
N GLU A 156 30.32 4.82 -11.89
CA GLU A 156 31.52 5.66 -12.08
C GLU A 156 32.14 6.10 -10.74
N ARG A 157 31.30 6.43 -9.75
CA ARG A 157 31.74 6.87 -8.43
C ARG A 157 32.30 5.71 -7.59
N LEU A 158 31.53 4.64 -7.47
CA LEU A 158 31.81 3.52 -6.58
C LEU A 158 32.70 2.45 -7.20
N ARG A 159 32.81 2.41 -8.52
CA ARG A 159 33.60 1.42 -9.29
C ARG A 159 33.36 -0.03 -8.82
N PRO A 160 32.11 -0.47 -8.71
CA PRO A 160 31.79 -1.79 -8.16
C PRO A 160 32.23 -2.91 -9.09
N LYS A 161 32.66 -4.03 -8.51
CA LYS A 161 32.90 -5.29 -9.25
C LYS A 161 31.60 -5.99 -9.62
N VAL A 162 30.59 -5.83 -8.76
CA VAL A 162 29.25 -6.41 -8.94
C VAL A 162 28.20 -5.33 -8.75
N ILE A 163 27.26 -5.28 -9.68
CA ILE A 163 26.05 -4.46 -9.58
C ILE A 163 24.84 -5.40 -9.47
N ALA A 164 23.92 -5.09 -8.58
CA ALA A 164 22.67 -5.82 -8.41
C ALA A 164 21.49 -4.85 -8.37
N LEU A 165 20.50 -5.07 -9.23
CA LEU A 165 19.28 -4.32 -9.29
C LEU A 165 18.17 -5.13 -8.63
N ALA A 166 17.60 -4.60 -7.54
CA ALA A 166 16.55 -5.26 -6.80
C ALA A 166 15.17 -4.77 -7.26
N THR A 167 14.23 -5.70 -7.44
CA THR A 167 12.84 -5.37 -7.69
C THR A 167 12.22 -4.74 -6.43
N VAL A 168 11.30 -3.80 -6.62
CA VAL A 168 10.67 -3.04 -5.54
C VAL A 168 9.63 -3.91 -4.83
N THR A 169 9.60 -3.87 -3.51
CA THR A 169 8.58 -4.52 -2.67
C THR A 169 7.16 -4.02 -3.03
N PRO A 170 6.09 -4.78 -2.74
CA PRO A 170 4.74 -4.27 -2.98
C PRO A 170 4.38 -3.12 -2.05
N GLN A 171 3.51 -2.24 -2.54
CA GLN A 171 2.78 -1.26 -1.76
C GLN A 171 1.44 -1.89 -1.37
N THR A 172 1.07 -1.92 -0.13
CA THR A 172 0.01 -2.78 0.38
C THR A 172 0.26 -4.27 0.05
N GLU A 173 -0.53 -5.14 0.57
CA GLU A 173 -0.41 -6.58 0.29
C GLU A 173 -1.58 -7.08 -0.54
N ASP A 174 -2.05 -6.23 -1.46
CA ASP A 174 -3.07 -6.50 -2.45
C ASP A 174 -2.51 -6.24 -3.85
N ALA A 175 -2.28 -7.32 -4.60
CA ALA A 175 -1.72 -7.27 -5.94
C ALA A 175 -2.65 -6.58 -6.95
N SER A 176 -3.95 -6.47 -6.67
CA SER A 176 -4.94 -5.88 -7.57
C SER A 176 -4.93 -4.36 -7.58
N THR A 177 -4.25 -3.72 -6.63
CA THR A 177 -4.22 -2.25 -6.54
C THR A 177 -3.58 -1.61 -7.76
N PRO A 178 -4.01 -0.42 -8.18
CA PRO A 178 -3.38 0.32 -9.27
C PRO A 178 -1.88 0.51 -9.07
N VAL A 179 -1.46 0.81 -7.85
CA VAL A 179 -0.04 1.01 -7.50
C VAL A 179 0.76 -0.25 -7.74
N ASN A 180 0.29 -1.40 -7.27
CA ASN A 180 0.99 -2.66 -7.47
C ASN A 180 1.02 -3.10 -8.93
N ARG A 181 0.02 -2.73 -9.76
CA ARG A 181 0.10 -2.95 -11.21
C ARG A 181 1.24 -2.13 -11.85
N VAL A 182 1.37 -0.85 -11.47
CA VAL A 182 2.49 -0.02 -11.94
C VAL A 182 3.84 -0.57 -11.44
N LEU A 183 3.93 -0.95 -10.15
CA LEU A 183 5.13 -1.57 -9.58
C LEU A 183 5.49 -2.88 -10.29
N ALA A 184 4.52 -3.71 -10.66
CA ALA A 184 4.79 -4.95 -11.39
C ALA A 184 5.42 -4.67 -12.77
N ARG A 185 4.90 -3.68 -13.51
CA ARG A 185 5.47 -3.24 -14.79
C ARG A 185 6.85 -2.60 -14.63
N MET A 186 7.04 -1.82 -13.57
CA MET A 186 8.33 -1.25 -13.20
C MET A 186 9.35 -2.35 -12.89
N ASN A 187 8.98 -3.35 -12.12
CA ASN A 187 9.84 -4.48 -11.78
C ASN A 187 10.24 -5.32 -13.01
N GLN A 188 9.34 -5.47 -13.98
CA GLN A 188 9.68 -6.08 -15.28
C GLN A 188 10.76 -5.26 -16.01
N ARG A 189 10.67 -3.94 -16.00
CA ARG A 189 11.67 -3.05 -16.62
C ARG A 189 13.02 -3.08 -15.89
N ILE A 190 13.02 -3.13 -14.56
CA ILE A 190 14.24 -3.32 -13.75
C ILE A 190 14.94 -4.63 -14.16
N THR A 191 14.15 -5.71 -14.27
CA THR A 191 14.68 -7.03 -14.67
C THR A 191 15.25 -7.02 -16.09
N ALA A 192 14.55 -6.39 -17.03
CA ALA A 192 15.02 -6.24 -18.42
C ALA A 192 16.31 -5.40 -18.48
N LEU A 193 16.36 -4.29 -17.74
CA LEU A 193 17.56 -3.46 -17.65
C LEU A 193 18.75 -4.22 -17.07
N ALA A 194 18.55 -5.00 -16.02
CA ALA A 194 19.60 -5.81 -15.43
C ALA A 194 20.16 -6.84 -16.43
N THR A 195 19.27 -7.46 -17.21
CA THR A 195 19.68 -8.38 -18.30
C THR A 195 20.48 -7.64 -19.37
N GLU A 196 20.02 -6.49 -19.80
CA GLU A 196 20.70 -5.68 -20.81
C GLU A 196 22.09 -5.22 -20.35
N LEU A 197 22.22 -4.79 -19.10
CA LEU A 197 23.47 -4.35 -18.51
C LEU A 197 24.38 -5.53 -18.09
N ASN A 198 23.91 -6.76 -18.23
CA ASN A 198 24.58 -7.97 -17.74
C ASN A 198 24.95 -7.87 -16.24
N VAL A 199 24.01 -7.38 -15.42
CA VAL A 199 24.15 -7.25 -13.96
C VAL A 199 23.15 -8.17 -13.24
N ARG A 200 23.32 -8.35 -11.94
CA ARG A 200 22.45 -9.24 -11.17
C ARG A 200 21.05 -8.68 -10.97
N VAL A 201 20.05 -9.54 -10.97
CA VAL A 201 18.68 -9.25 -10.52
C VAL A 201 18.47 -9.81 -9.13
N ILE A 202 17.90 -9.02 -8.23
CA ILE A 202 17.43 -9.48 -6.94
C ILE A 202 15.89 -9.48 -6.93
N PRO A 203 15.20 -10.63 -6.91
CA PRO A 203 13.76 -10.74 -7.05
C PRO A 203 13.03 -10.47 -5.72
N THR A 204 13.26 -9.33 -5.09
CA THR A 204 12.68 -8.95 -3.79
C THR A 204 11.15 -8.99 -3.80
N ASN A 205 10.52 -8.50 -4.87
CA ASN A 205 9.06 -8.48 -5.00
C ASN A 205 8.47 -9.90 -4.99
N ALA A 206 9.01 -10.79 -5.83
CA ALA A 206 8.54 -12.17 -5.91
C ALA A 206 8.74 -12.90 -4.58
N THR A 207 9.91 -12.77 -3.97
CA THR A 207 10.20 -13.37 -2.66
C THR A 207 9.24 -12.85 -1.58
N TYR A 208 8.87 -11.57 -1.63
CA TYR A 208 7.92 -10.98 -0.69
C TYR A 208 6.53 -11.64 -0.81
N TRP A 209 6.02 -11.75 -2.04
CA TRP A 209 4.73 -12.40 -2.29
C TRP A 209 4.72 -13.88 -1.91
N ASP A 210 5.81 -14.61 -2.17
CA ASP A 210 5.94 -16.04 -1.82
C ASP A 210 5.88 -16.26 -0.30
N VAL A 211 6.57 -15.44 0.48
CA VAL A 211 6.56 -15.56 1.95
C VAL A 211 5.21 -15.13 2.52
N LEU A 212 4.61 -14.07 1.95
CA LEU A 212 3.28 -13.62 2.34
C LEU A 212 2.23 -14.71 2.12
N ALA A 213 2.24 -15.35 0.94
CA ALA A 213 1.31 -16.43 0.62
C ALA A 213 1.46 -17.60 1.62
N LYS A 214 2.69 -18.07 1.88
CA LYS A 214 2.96 -19.13 2.85
C LYS A 214 2.49 -18.79 4.27
N GLY A 215 2.64 -17.54 4.70
CA GLY A 215 2.13 -17.11 5.99
C GLY A 215 0.60 -17.12 6.04
N ARG A 216 -0.03 -16.68 4.96
CA ARG A 216 -1.50 -16.64 4.83
C ARG A 216 -2.16 -18.01 4.68
N ASP A 217 -1.44 -19.01 4.21
CA ASP A 217 -1.90 -20.42 4.23
C ASP A 217 -2.15 -20.91 5.66
N THR A 218 -1.44 -20.37 6.65
CA THR A 218 -1.60 -20.73 8.06
C THR A 218 -2.46 -19.71 8.81
N GLN A 219 -2.21 -18.43 8.61
CA GLN A 219 -2.87 -17.34 9.30
C GLN A 219 -3.34 -16.31 8.29
N ALA A 220 -4.62 -16.29 7.97
CA ALA A 220 -5.18 -15.47 6.88
C ALA A 220 -4.87 -13.97 6.99
N ASN A 221 -4.69 -13.44 8.20
CA ASN A 221 -4.29 -12.05 8.45
C ASN A 221 -2.78 -11.87 8.64
N PHE A 222 -1.96 -12.83 8.23
CA PHE A 222 -0.51 -12.67 8.24
C PHE A 222 -0.08 -11.53 7.33
N THR A 223 0.86 -10.70 7.81
CA THR A 223 1.38 -9.54 7.09
C THR A 223 2.89 -9.43 7.22
N LEU A 224 3.52 -8.99 6.16
CA LEU A 224 4.93 -8.59 6.11
C LEU A 224 5.09 -7.06 6.16
N ALA A 225 3.99 -6.33 6.07
CA ALA A 225 3.97 -4.87 6.10
C ALA A 225 3.91 -4.34 7.55
N GLY A 226 4.65 -3.30 7.84
CA GLY A 226 4.59 -2.51 9.06
C GLY A 226 3.56 -1.38 8.96
N ASP A 227 3.47 -0.83 7.76
CA ASP A 227 2.43 0.04 7.28
C ASP A 227 2.13 -0.33 5.82
N ARG A 228 1.63 0.56 5.01
CA ARG A 228 1.33 0.25 3.60
C ARG A 228 2.53 0.13 2.68
N ILE A 229 3.67 0.65 3.10
CA ILE A 229 4.87 0.84 2.29
C ILE A 229 6.06 0.09 2.90
N HIS A 230 6.21 0.25 4.22
CA HIS A 230 7.38 -0.22 4.93
C HIS A 230 7.18 -1.63 5.46
N PRO A 231 8.10 -2.55 5.18
CA PRO A 231 8.07 -3.89 5.75
C PRO A 231 8.13 -3.84 7.28
N ASN A 232 7.42 -4.76 7.94
CA ASN A 232 7.65 -5.06 9.35
C ASN A 232 8.94 -5.89 9.53
N SER A 233 9.26 -6.32 10.76
CA SER A 233 10.47 -7.10 11.01
C SER A 233 10.56 -8.37 10.15
N THR A 234 9.46 -9.10 9.95
CA THR A 234 9.41 -10.29 9.11
C THR A 234 9.51 -9.94 7.63
N GLY A 235 8.92 -8.82 7.20
CA GLY A 235 9.05 -8.31 5.85
C GLY A 235 10.49 -7.88 5.54
N HIS A 236 11.15 -7.19 6.45
CA HIS A 236 12.59 -6.87 6.31
C HIS A 236 13.45 -8.14 6.26
N MET A 237 13.12 -9.16 7.03
CA MET A 237 13.79 -10.47 6.97
C MET A 237 13.62 -11.12 5.59
N THR A 238 12.42 -11.03 5.02
CA THR A 238 12.12 -11.52 3.67
C THR A 238 12.95 -10.79 2.61
N VAL A 239 13.05 -9.46 2.71
CA VAL A 239 13.90 -8.65 1.83
C VAL A 239 15.38 -9.04 1.99
N ALA A 240 15.87 -9.19 3.23
CA ALA A 240 17.25 -9.61 3.50
C ALA A 240 17.57 -10.98 2.88
N MET A 241 16.65 -11.92 2.99
CA MET A 241 16.78 -13.25 2.38
C MET A 241 16.85 -13.18 0.86
N ALA A 242 16.00 -12.36 0.22
CA ALA A 242 16.04 -12.13 -1.22
C ALA A 242 17.38 -11.49 -1.64
N MET A 243 17.85 -10.49 -0.90
CA MET A 243 19.13 -9.81 -1.15
C MET A 243 20.29 -10.79 -1.07
N LEU A 244 20.38 -11.58 0.00
CA LEU A 244 21.44 -12.58 0.17
C LEU A 244 21.43 -13.61 -0.96
N ASN A 245 20.28 -14.17 -1.31
CA ASN A 245 20.17 -15.10 -2.44
C ASN A 245 20.62 -14.49 -3.76
N GLY A 246 20.15 -13.27 -4.07
CA GLY A 246 20.51 -12.58 -5.31
C GLY A 246 22.00 -12.21 -5.37
N LEU A 247 22.64 -12.02 -4.24
CA LEU A 247 24.09 -11.82 -4.14
C LEU A 247 24.90 -13.13 -4.15
N GLY A 248 24.25 -14.29 -4.17
CA GLY A 248 24.89 -15.60 -4.16
C GLY A 248 25.23 -16.12 -2.75
N GLU A 249 24.77 -15.43 -1.71
CA GLU A 249 25.01 -15.78 -0.31
C GLU A 249 23.99 -16.80 0.23
N GLY A 250 23.82 -17.89 -0.49
CA GLY A 250 22.80 -18.92 -0.22
C GLY A 250 22.89 -19.51 1.19
N LYS A 251 24.07 -19.63 1.79
CA LYS A 251 24.24 -20.10 3.16
C LYS A 251 23.67 -19.11 4.19
N ALA A 252 23.96 -17.82 4.01
CA ALA A 252 23.44 -16.78 4.90
C ALA A 252 21.92 -16.61 4.72
N ALA A 253 21.42 -16.72 3.49
CA ALA A 253 19.98 -16.73 3.21
C ALA A 253 19.28 -17.94 3.85
N ALA A 254 19.91 -19.14 3.79
CA ALA A 254 19.41 -20.35 4.43
C ALA A 254 19.35 -20.19 5.96
N TRP A 255 20.37 -19.59 6.56
CA TRP A 255 20.36 -19.31 8.00
C TRP A 255 19.19 -18.42 8.40
N LEU A 256 18.90 -17.31 7.67
CA LEU A 256 17.72 -16.48 7.94
C LEU A 256 16.43 -17.27 7.80
N ARG A 257 16.31 -18.07 6.72
CA ARG A 257 15.13 -18.87 6.46
C ARG A 257 14.87 -19.90 7.56
N GLU A 258 15.88 -20.65 7.96
CA GLU A 258 15.75 -21.79 8.86
C GLU A 258 15.76 -21.37 10.33
N ASP A 259 16.64 -20.45 10.70
CA ASP A 259 16.78 -20.03 12.09
C ASP A 259 15.73 -18.99 12.52
N ARG A 260 15.27 -18.11 11.61
CA ARG A 260 14.35 -17.01 11.97
C ARG A 260 12.98 -17.14 11.31
N LEU A 261 12.92 -17.15 9.98
CA LEU A 261 11.64 -17.10 9.26
C LEU A 261 10.79 -18.36 9.51
N ALA A 262 11.40 -19.56 9.44
CA ALA A 262 10.69 -20.80 9.69
C ALA A 262 10.11 -20.85 11.12
N LYS A 263 10.84 -20.36 12.12
CA LYS A 263 10.35 -20.23 13.49
C LYS A 263 9.20 -19.24 13.62
N THR A 264 9.28 -18.11 12.89
CA THR A 264 8.20 -17.13 12.86
C THR A 264 6.93 -17.75 12.25
N LEU A 265 7.06 -18.42 11.11
CA LEU A 265 5.92 -19.07 10.44
C LEU A 265 5.35 -20.23 11.26
N ALA A 266 6.18 -21.02 11.92
CA ALA A 266 5.75 -22.12 12.79
C ALA A 266 4.99 -21.65 14.05
N ASN A 267 5.19 -20.42 14.48
CA ASN A 267 4.48 -19.81 15.60
C ASN A 267 3.17 -19.14 15.21
N LEU A 268 2.83 -19.11 13.92
CA LEU A 268 1.55 -18.59 13.47
C LEU A 268 0.43 -19.46 14.00
N LYS A 269 -0.64 -18.83 14.45
CA LYS A 269 -1.84 -19.53 14.89
C LYS A 269 -2.82 -19.55 13.74
N PRO A 270 -3.48 -20.69 13.45
CA PRO A 270 -4.58 -20.71 12.51
C PRO A 270 -5.55 -19.59 12.91
N SER A 271 -5.85 -18.68 12.00
CA SER A 271 -6.98 -17.79 12.22
C SER A 271 -8.24 -18.62 12.08
N GLU A 272 -9.14 -18.53 13.03
CA GLU A 272 -10.53 -18.85 12.75
C GLU A 272 -10.93 -18.12 11.47
N ALA A 273 -11.76 -18.77 10.64
CA ALA A 273 -12.04 -18.38 9.25
C ALA A 273 -11.97 -16.86 9.03
N PRO A 274 -11.26 -16.39 8.01
CA PRO A 274 -11.08 -14.96 7.82
C PRO A 274 -12.46 -14.32 7.80
N ILE A 275 -12.67 -13.36 8.70
CA ILE A 275 -13.78 -12.43 8.53
C ILE A 275 -13.45 -11.74 7.23
N VAL A 276 -14.11 -12.16 6.16
CA VAL A 276 -13.92 -11.53 4.84
C VAL A 276 -14.25 -10.05 5.06
N PRO A 277 -13.29 -9.14 4.88
CA PRO A 277 -13.57 -7.74 5.12
C PRO A 277 -14.68 -7.32 4.18
N PRO A 278 -15.66 -6.54 4.65
CA PRO A 278 -16.74 -6.10 3.78
C PRO A 278 -16.18 -5.32 2.61
N GLU A 279 -16.69 -5.60 1.43
CA GLU A 279 -16.39 -4.83 0.24
C GLU A 279 -16.96 -3.41 0.35
N TRP A 280 -16.25 -2.47 -0.25
CA TRP A 280 -16.67 -1.09 -0.39
C TRP A 280 -16.74 -0.72 -1.87
N LEU A 281 -17.68 0.09 -2.24
CA LEU A 281 -17.66 0.83 -3.49
C LEU A 281 -16.93 2.15 -3.22
N VAL A 282 -15.82 2.42 -3.90
CA VAL A 282 -14.98 3.58 -3.61
C VAL A 282 -14.72 4.43 -4.84
N THR A 283 -14.61 5.73 -4.62
CA THR A 283 -14.01 6.68 -5.56
C THR A 283 -13.11 7.65 -4.83
N SER A 284 -12.12 8.20 -5.53
CA SER A 284 -11.10 9.06 -4.92
C SER A 284 -10.38 9.90 -5.99
N GLY A 285 -9.43 10.71 -5.57
CA GLY A 285 -8.71 11.60 -6.47
C GLY A 285 -9.51 12.85 -6.83
N ILE A 286 -10.53 13.20 -6.06
CA ILE A 286 -11.30 14.44 -6.24
C ILE A 286 -10.51 15.58 -5.62
N ILE A 287 -9.80 16.32 -6.44
CA ILE A 287 -8.97 17.45 -6.01
C ILE A 287 -9.87 18.59 -5.55
N LEU A 288 -9.78 18.93 -4.27
CA LEU A 288 -10.45 20.08 -3.65
C LEU A 288 -9.56 21.33 -3.74
N ARG A 289 -8.25 21.17 -3.45
CA ARG A 289 -7.24 22.23 -3.61
C ARG A 289 -5.90 21.67 -4.05
N PRO A 290 -5.07 22.45 -4.76
CA PRO A 290 -3.68 22.12 -5.02
C PRO A 290 -2.86 21.95 -3.74
N TRP A 291 -1.79 21.19 -3.81
CA TRP A 291 -0.91 20.85 -2.69
C TRP A 291 -0.26 22.06 -1.99
N ASN A 292 -0.03 23.14 -2.74
CA ASN A 292 0.62 24.36 -2.26
C ASN A 292 -0.36 25.34 -1.58
N GLU A 293 -1.65 25.03 -1.58
CA GLU A 293 -2.68 25.84 -0.91
C GLU A 293 -3.13 25.19 0.40
N LYS A 294 -3.46 26.02 1.39
CA LYS A 294 -4.00 25.52 2.67
C LYS A 294 -5.48 25.17 2.50
N PRO A 295 -5.93 24.00 3.00
CA PRO A 295 -7.35 23.68 3.06
C PRO A 295 -8.12 24.75 3.85
N ALA A 296 -9.35 25.01 3.44
CA ALA A 296 -10.26 25.93 4.10
C ALA A 296 -11.64 25.28 4.26
N ASP A 297 -12.44 25.76 5.23
CA ASP A 297 -13.79 25.20 5.47
C ASP A 297 -14.69 25.33 4.24
N ALA A 298 -14.44 26.30 3.35
CA ALA A 298 -15.15 26.43 2.07
C ALA A 298 -14.96 25.21 1.14
N ASP A 299 -13.86 24.46 1.29
CA ASP A 299 -13.61 23.24 0.50
C ASP A 299 -14.48 22.07 0.96
N LEU A 300 -15.10 22.22 2.14
CA LEU A 300 -16.05 21.27 2.70
C LEU A 300 -17.50 21.54 2.31
N ALA A 301 -17.75 22.57 1.49
CA ALA A 301 -19.08 22.80 0.94
C ALA A 301 -19.63 21.51 0.31
N PRO A 302 -20.93 21.25 0.41
CA PRO A 302 -21.52 20.06 -0.17
C PRO A 302 -21.24 19.97 -1.67
N SER A 303 -20.66 18.86 -2.11
CA SER A 303 -20.47 18.54 -3.52
C SER A 303 -21.77 18.03 -4.13
N PRO A 304 -21.89 17.93 -5.46
CA PRO A 304 -23.03 17.25 -6.07
C PRO A 304 -23.20 15.80 -5.60
N ILE A 305 -22.12 15.10 -5.25
CA ILE A 305 -22.19 13.76 -4.67
C ILE A 305 -22.82 13.82 -3.28
N ASP A 306 -22.41 14.76 -2.42
CA ASP A 306 -22.99 14.93 -1.07
C ASP A 306 -24.49 15.22 -1.16
N LEU A 307 -24.89 16.11 -2.07
CA LEU A 307 -26.29 16.44 -2.30
C LEU A 307 -27.11 15.24 -2.82
N ALA A 308 -26.53 14.44 -3.73
CA ALA A 308 -27.16 13.22 -4.19
C ALA A 308 -27.37 12.21 -3.05
N ILE A 309 -26.38 12.03 -2.18
CA ILE A 309 -26.52 11.18 -0.98
C ILE A 309 -27.66 11.68 -0.08
N GLU A 310 -27.69 12.99 0.20
CA GLU A 310 -28.67 13.59 1.11
C GLU A 310 -30.08 13.63 0.54
N THR A 311 -30.23 13.70 -0.79
CA THR A 311 -31.53 13.71 -1.46
C THR A 311 -32.03 12.31 -1.84
N GLY A 312 -31.19 11.27 -1.67
CA GLY A 312 -31.50 9.90 -2.07
C GLY A 312 -31.41 9.67 -3.59
N ALA A 313 -30.72 10.56 -4.33
CA ALA A 313 -30.41 10.34 -5.73
C ALA A 313 -29.24 9.37 -5.89
N ASP A 314 -29.05 8.83 -7.10
CA ASP A 314 -27.91 7.97 -7.40
C ASP A 314 -26.60 8.75 -7.35
N PHE A 315 -25.94 8.72 -6.21
CA PHE A 315 -24.68 9.44 -6.00
C PHE A 315 -23.53 8.91 -6.86
N THR A 316 -23.63 7.68 -7.40
CA THR A 316 -22.60 7.11 -8.27
C THR A 316 -22.58 7.78 -9.65
N GLN A 317 -23.70 8.39 -10.05
CA GLN A 317 -23.84 9.14 -11.28
C GLN A 317 -23.68 10.66 -11.06
N ALA A 318 -23.53 11.11 -9.83
CA ALA A 318 -23.34 12.52 -9.54
C ALA A 318 -21.90 12.96 -9.88
N PRO A 319 -21.71 14.13 -10.51
CA PRO A 319 -20.38 14.65 -10.77
C PRO A 319 -19.69 15.08 -9.47
N ALA A 320 -18.36 15.01 -9.45
CA ALA A 320 -17.57 15.45 -8.30
C ALA A 320 -17.63 16.98 -8.10
N LYS A 321 -17.83 17.72 -9.18
CA LYS A 321 -18.00 19.19 -9.19
C LYS A 321 -19.16 19.54 -10.11
N GLU A 322 -19.77 20.68 -9.87
CA GLU A 322 -20.83 21.20 -10.73
C GLU A 322 -20.34 21.33 -12.19
N GLY A 323 -21.13 20.82 -13.13
CA GLY A 323 -20.79 20.78 -14.54
C GLY A 323 -19.70 19.77 -14.96
N GLY A 324 -19.17 18.98 -14.01
CA GLY A 324 -18.17 17.93 -14.27
C GLY A 324 -18.79 16.60 -14.70
N THR A 325 -17.93 15.61 -14.89
CA THR A 325 -18.34 14.21 -15.14
C THR A 325 -18.37 13.42 -13.81
N PRO A 326 -19.19 12.36 -13.70
CA PRO A 326 -19.15 11.46 -12.58
C PRO A 326 -17.76 10.82 -12.43
N PRO A 327 -17.26 10.69 -11.19
CA PRO A 327 -16.01 9.98 -10.95
C PRO A 327 -16.21 8.48 -11.15
N ILE A 328 -15.11 7.78 -11.37
CA ILE A 328 -15.13 6.31 -11.52
C ILE A 328 -15.23 5.68 -10.14
N TRP A 329 -16.28 4.92 -9.90
CA TRP A 329 -16.45 4.10 -8.71
C TRP A 329 -15.93 2.68 -8.96
N ARG A 330 -15.28 2.10 -7.95
CA ARG A 330 -14.66 0.78 -8.04
C ARG A 330 -14.98 -0.03 -6.80
N SER A 331 -15.23 -1.32 -6.99
CA SER A 331 -15.26 -2.26 -5.86
C SER A 331 -13.86 -2.37 -5.25
N PHE A 332 -13.79 -2.29 -3.95
CA PHE A 332 -12.56 -2.35 -3.17
C PHE A 332 -12.78 -3.29 -1.99
N GLN A 333 -11.96 -4.32 -1.91
CA GLN A 333 -11.95 -5.19 -0.75
C GLN A 333 -11.12 -4.55 0.35
N SER A 334 -11.74 -4.35 1.51
CA SER A 334 -11.04 -3.76 2.65
C SER A 334 -9.84 -4.62 3.05
N SER A 335 -8.74 -3.98 3.39
CA SER A 335 -7.57 -4.68 3.89
C SER A 335 -7.85 -5.31 5.25
N ILE A 336 -7.43 -6.57 5.40
CA ILE A 336 -7.40 -7.26 6.69
C ILE A 336 -6.15 -6.90 7.51
N ASN A 337 -5.18 -6.25 6.85
CA ASN A 337 -3.83 -6.02 7.38
C ASN A 337 -3.57 -4.54 7.55
N LEU A 338 -4.06 -3.97 8.62
CA LEU A 338 -3.79 -2.58 8.95
C LEU A 338 -2.95 -2.51 10.20
N THR A 339 -1.73 -2.14 9.98
CA THR A 339 -0.63 -2.25 10.93
C THR A 339 -0.67 -1.27 12.08
N ASP A 340 -1.32 -0.14 11.97
CA ASP A 340 -1.41 0.84 13.05
C ASP A 340 -2.67 0.71 13.91
N GLY A 341 -3.11 -0.53 14.15
CA GLY A 341 -4.34 -0.81 14.90
C GLY A 341 -5.59 -0.31 14.17
N ALA A 342 -5.54 -0.16 12.85
CA ALA A 342 -6.72 0.04 12.06
C ALA A 342 -7.54 -1.26 12.04
N ASN A 343 -8.84 -1.13 12.10
CA ASN A 343 -9.73 -2.27 12.21
C ASN A 343 -9.89 -2.98 10.86
N PRO A 344 -10.10 -4.30 10.85
CA PRO A 344 -10.58 -4.98 9.65
C PRO A 344 -11.77 -4.21 9.06
N GLY A 345 -11.79 -4.05 7.75
CA GLY A 345 -12.87 -3.33 7.08
C GLY A 345 -12.57 -1.87 6.74
N SER A 346 -11.33 -1.38 6.89
CA SER A 346 -11.00 -0.02 6.47
C SER A 346 -10.72 0.07 4.97
N VAL A 347 -11.07 1.22 4.41
CA VAL A 347 -10.69 1.64 3.07
C VAL A 347 -9.33 2.33 3.14
N ASP A 348 -8.38 1.83 2.36
CA ASP A 348 -7.10 2.47 2.14
C ASP A 348 -7.11 3.21 0.80
N PHE A 349 -7.40 4.51 0.84
CA PHE A 349 -7.43 5.34 -0.36
C PHE A 349 -6.06 5.53 -0.99
N ALA A 350 -4.98 5.31 -0.27
CA ALA A 350 -3.65 5.38 -0.84
C ALA A 350 -3.37 4.25 -1.83
N GLY A 351 -4.03 3.12 -1.68
CA GLY A 351 -4.05 2.09 -2.73
C GLY A 351 -4.85 2.49 -3.97
N VAL A 352 -5.61 3.58 -3.93
CA VAL A 352 -6.53 4.03 -4.98
C VAL A 352 -6.07 5.33 -5.64
N THR A 353 -5.26 6.16 -4.94
CA THR A 353 -4.78 7.47 -5.44
C THR A 353 -3.31 7.71 -5.13
N PHE A 354 -2.72 8.61 -5.94
CA PHE A 354 -1.41 9.17 -5.73
C PHE A 354 -1.54 10.55 -5.08
N PHE A 355 -0.86 10.72 -3.96
CA PHE A 355 -0.97 11.89 -3.11
C PHE A 355 -0.29 13.13 -3.66
N GLN A 356 -0.91 14.29 -3.50
CA GLN A 356 -0.19 15.55 -3.26
C GLN A 356 -1.11 16.75 -3.02
N ASN A 357 -2.40 16.61 -3.39
CA ASN A 357 -3.37 17.69 -3.26
C ASN A 357 -4.20 17.49 -1.99
N PHE A 358 -4.94 18.50 -1.62
CA PHE A 358 -6.07 18.30 -0.73
C PHE A 358 -7.18 17.62 -1.52
N GLU A 359 -7.46 16.37 -1.22
CA GLU A 359 -8.33 15.51 -2.01
C GLU A 359 -9.46 14.92 -1.16
N ALA A 360 -10.58 14.65 -1.82
CA ALA A 360 -11.67 13.87 -1.27
C ALA A 360 -11.73 12.48 -1.89
N GLY A 361 -12.08 11.50 -1.07
CA GLY A 361 -12.48 10.16 -1.46
C GLY A 361 -13.78 9.78 -0.78
N TYR A 362 -14.57 8.95 -1.44
CA TYR A 362 -15.81 8.43 -0.90
C TYR A 362 -15.75 6.92 -0.84
N GLY A 363 -16.38 6.36 0.18
CA GLY A 363 -16.66 4.94 0.27
C GLY A 363 -18.15 4.73 0.57
N ALA A 364 -18.75 3.77 -0.11
CA ALA A 364 -20.13 3.39 0.08
C ALA A 364 -20.25 1.88 0.26
N ARG A 365 -21.17 1.43 1.09
CA ARG A 365 -21.57 0.04 1.17
C ARG A 365 -23.02 -0.10 1.59
N TRP A 366 -23.64 -1.16 1.17
CA TRP A 366 -24.99 -1.52 1.58
C TRP A 366 -24.92 -2.53 2.71
N VAL A 367 -25.72 -2.31 3.72
CA VAL A 367 -25.78 -3.13 4.94
C VAL A 367 -27.19 -3.64 5.12
N HIS A 368 -27.38 -4.95 5.03
CA HIS A 368 -28.67 -5.57 5.33
C HIS A 368 -28.77 -5.94 6.80
N SER A 369 -29.89 -5.63 7.40
CA SER A 369 -30.26 -6.05 8.75
C SER A 369 -31.67 -6.67 8.73
N GLU A 370 -31.83 -7.87 9.26
CA GLU A 370 -33.14 -8.55 9.29
C GLU A 370 -34.21 -7.76 10.05
N LYS A 371 -33.80 -6.94 11.00
CA LYS A 371 -34.70 -6.13 11.83
C LYS A 371 -34.13 -4.74 12.10
N ALA A 372 -34.96 -3.78 12.37
CA ALA A 372 -34.52 -2.49 12.88
C ALA A 372 -33.79 -2.67 14.21
N ARG A 373 -32.59 -2.04 14.35
CA ARG A 373 -31.77 -2.16 15.56
C ARG A 373 -30.84 -0.97 15.74
N ARG A 374 -30.55 -0.67 16.98
CA ARG A 374 -29.55 0.33 17.36
C ARG A 374 -28.19 -0.34 17.41
N LEU A 375 -27.22 0.30 16.78
CA LEU A 375 -25.81 -0.11 16.74
C LEU A 375 -24.93 1.09 17.04
N LYS A 376 -23.66 0.81 17.22
CA LYS A 376 -22.62 1.82 17.36
C LYS A 376 -21.83 1.89 16.07
N LEU A 377 -21.73 3.07 15.52
CA LEU A 377 -20.87 3.39 14.40
C LEU A 377 -19.53 3.80 14.95
N ASP A 378 -18.52 2.95 14.81
CA ASP A 378 -17.15 3.21 15.22
C ASP A 378 -16.33 3.72 14.04
N LEU A 379 -15.78 4.90 14.21
CA LEU A 379 -15.00 5.63 13.21
C LEU A 379 -13.54 5.66 13.65
N LYS A 380 -12.62 5.24 12.78
CA LYS A 380 -11.20 5.28 13.05
C LYS A 380 -10.44 5.73 11.80
N THR A 381 -9.59 6.73 11.98
CA THR A 381 -8.68 7.19 10.95
C THR A 381 -7.25 6.80 11.29
N SER A 382 -6.46 6.40 10.30
CA SER A 382 -5.03 6.18 10.48
C SER A 382 -4.22 7.42 10.12
N GLY A 383 -3.06 7.50 10.72
CA GLY A 383 -2.11 8.58 10.46
C GLY A 383 -2.32 9.84 11.30
N VAL A 384 -1.21 10.46 11.70
CA VAL A 384 -1.21 11.74 12.41
C VAL A 384 -1.36 12.85 11.38
N GLY A 385 -2.47 13.60 11.44
CA GLY A 385 -2.66 14.81 10.63
C GLY A 385 -2.89 14.58 9.13
N SER A 386 -3.14 13.34 8.70
CA SER A 386 -3.34 13.04 7.29
C SER A 386 -4.80 13.17 6.84
N VAL A 387 -5.75 12.60 7.56
CA VAL A 387 -7.19 12.80 7.32
C VAL A 387 -7.62 14.06 8.07
N ILE A 388 -8.07 15.07 7.34
CA ILE A 388 -8.41 16.39 7.89
C ILE A 388 -9.91 16.51 8.10
N HIS A 389 -10.70 15.79 7.31
CA HIS A 389 -12.16 15.84 7.40
C HIS A 389 -12.78 14.48 7.08
N LEU A 390 -13.82 14.17 7.84
CA LEU A 390 -14.65 13.00 7.64
C LEU A 390 -16.11 13.38 7.79
N THR A 391 -16.94 13.03 6.82
CA THR A 391 -18.40 13.06 6.91
C THR A 391 -18.91 11.65 6.67
N VAL A 392 -19.94 11.24 7.43
CA VAL A 392 -20.58 9.93 7.28
C VAL A 392 -22.09 10.11 7.21
N TRP A 393 -22.71 9.43 6.27
CA TRP A 393 -24.15 9.35 6.09
C TRP A 393 -24.64 7.91 6.26
N LEU A 394 -25.79 7.79 6.87
CA LEU A 394 -26.54 6.54 6.93
C LEU A 394 -27.95 6.81 6.35
N ASN A 395 -28.30 6.11 5.28
CA ASN A 395 -29.60 6.30 4.60
C ASN A 395 -29.88 7.77 4.19
N GLY A 396 -28.84 8.49 3.75
CA GLY A 396 -28.92 9.89 3.37
C GLY A 396 -28.90 10.90 4.53
N GLU A 397 -28.99 10.43 5.77
CA GLU A 397 -28.86 11.27 6.96
C GLU A 397 -27.38 11.41 7.35
N ARG A 398 -26.93 12.64 7.62
CA ARG A 398 -25.57 12.91 8.09
C ARG A 398 -25.46 12.57 9.57
N VAL A 399 -24.82 11.45 9.88
CA VAL A 399 -24.69 10.94 11.27
C VAL A 399 -23.36 11.38 11.92
N TYR A 400 -22.39 11.82 11.13
CA TYR A 400 -21.12 12.35 11.63
C TYR A 400 -20.52 13.37 10.66
N ALA A 401 -19.93 14.45 11.17
CA ALA A 401 -19.04 15.35 10.44
C ALA A 401 -18.09 16.06 11.42
N ASN A 402 -16.85 16.33 10.99
CA ASN A 402 -15.92 17.21 11.68
C ASN A 402 -15.51 18.39 10.78
N LEU A 403 -15.07 19.49 11.37
CA LEU A 403 -14.52 20.64 10.68
C LEU A 403 -13.00 20.52 10.53
N ILE A 404 -12.40 21.17 9.51
CA ILE A 404 -10.95 21.12 9.23
C ILE A 404 -10.11 21.56 10.44
N ASN A 405 -10.57 22.55 11.18
CA ASN A 405 -9.85 23.06 12.36
C ASN A 405 -10.09 22.25 13.65
N GLN A 406 -10.95 21.25 13.60
CA GLN A 406 -11.13 20.27 14.66
C GLN A 406 -10.32 19.05 14.24
N GLU A 407 -9.17 18.83 14.84
CA GLU A 407 -8.45 17.57 14.60
C GLU A 407 -9.44 16.41 14.68
N PRO A 408 -9.57 15.62 13.62
CA PRO A 408 -10.45 14.46 13.67
C PRO A 408 -9.93 13.60 14.82
N LYS A 409 -10.79 13.38 15.82
CA LYS A 409 -10.46 12.44 16.87
C LYS A 409 -10.09 11.15 16.13
N ARG A 410 -8.93 10.59 16.38
CA ARG A 410 -8.47 9.34 15.76
C ARG A 410 -9.51 8.22 15.89
N GLN A 411 -10.36 8.36 16.87
CA GLN A 411 -11.51 7.48 17.11
C GLN A 411 -12.71 8.34 17.50
N ALA A 412 -13.82 8.10 16.86
CA ALA A 412 -15.12 8.64 17.23
C ALA A 412 -16.16 7.53 17.17
N SER A 413 -17.22 7.67 17.91
CA SER A 413 -18.28 6.69 17.96
C SER A 413 -19.63 7.40 18.07
N ARG A 414 -20.63 6.86 17.36
CA ARG A 414 -22.00 7.37 17.36
C ARG A 414 -22.97 6.21 17.41
N GLU A 415 -24.04 6.34 18.18
CA GLU A 415 -25.17 5.44 18.07
C GLU A 415 -25.96 5.78 16.81
N VAL A 416 -26.33 4.75 16.08
CA VAL A 416 -27.10 4.83 14.84
C VAL A 416 -28.18 3.78 14.84
N GLU A 417 -29.24 3.99 14.08
CA GLU A 417 -30.33 3.06 13.91
C GLU A 417 -30.36 2.51 12.48
N LEU A 418 -30.19 1.20 12.32
CA LEU A 418 -30.45 0.51 11.08
C LEU A 418 -31.94 0.20 10.95
N ARG A 419 -32.45 0.40 9.74
CA ARG A 419 -33.78 -0.09 9.36
C ARG A 419 -33.74 -1.59 9.11
N ALA A 420 -34.87 -2.27 9.19
CA ALA A 420 -35.00 -3.61 8.63
C ALA A 420 -34.84 -3.55 7.11
N GLY A 421 -34.13 -4.54 6.54
CA GLY A 421 -33.73 -4.56 5.13
C GLY A 421 -32.41 -3.86 4.89
N TRP A 422 -32.21 -3.38 3.67
CA TRP A 422 -30.99 -2.74 3.23
C TRP A 422 -30.86 -1.31 3.72
N ASN A 423 -29.67 -0.96 4.19
CA ASN A 423 -29.27 0.39 4.57
C ASN A 423 -28.06 0.78 3.72
N VAL A 424 -27.90 2.04 3.39
CA VAL A 424 -26.72 2.56 2.71
C VAL A 424 -25.88 3.38 3.67
N LEU A 425 -24.62 2.99 3.82
CA LEU A 425 -23.62 3.68 4.61
C LEU A 425 -22.60 4.29 3.65
N VAL A 426 -22.49 5.61 3.66
CA VAL A 426 -21.57 6.36 2.80
C VAL A 426 -20.68 7.24 3.66
N PHE A 427 -19.43 7.42 3.26
CA PHE A 427 -18.57 8.41 3.87
C PHE A 427 -17.78 9.19 2.82
N ARG A 428 -17.44 10.43 3.17
CA ARG A 428 -16.47 11.29 2.50
C ARG A 428 -15.31 11.50 3.43
N SER A 429 -14.10 11.15 3.00
CA SER A 429 -12.85 11.39 3.72
C SER A 429 -12.00 12.37 2.93
N CYS A 430 -11.49 13.42 3.57
CA CYS A 430 -10.60 14.39 2.94
C CYS A 430 -9.21 14.33 3.55
N HIS A 431 -8.19 14.37 2.71
CA HIS A 431 -6.82 14.04 3.05
C HIS A 431 -5.81 15.02 2.42
N ARG A 432 -4.65 15.18 3.06
CA ARG A 432 -3.58 16.05 2.56
C ARG A 432 -2.20 15.39 2.47
N THR A 433 -1.89 14.40 3.30
CA THR A 433 -0.54 13.82 3.41
C THR A 433 -0.55 12.30 3.61
N TRP A 434 0.51 11.66 3.22
CA TRP A 434 0.99 10.26 3.29
C TRP A 434 0.03 9.08 3.58
N GLN A 435 -0.75 9.08 4.66
CA GLN A 435 -1.58 7.94 5.04
C GLN A 435 -3.05 8.30 4.94
N TRP A 436 -3.82 7.55 4.18
CA TRP A 436 -5.23 7.82 3.99
C TRP A 436 -6.07 6.56 4.18
N GLN A 437 -6.24 6.18 5.42
CA GLN A 437 -7.06 5.03 5.77
C GLN A 437 -8.27 5.47 6.59
N GLN A 438 -9.42 4.91 6.26
CA GLN A 438 -10.66 5.17 6.95
C GLN A 438 -11.33 3.86 7.31
N ALA A 439 -11.47 3.56 8.60
CA ALA A 439 -12.29 2.48 9.10
C ALA A 439 -13.63 3.01 9.57
N ILE A 440 -14.70 2.36 9.14
CA ILE A 440 -16.06 2.65 9.57
C ILE A 440 -16.74 1.30 9.83
N ASN A 441 -16.97 0.97 11.09
CA ASN A 441 -17.52 -0.31 11.51
C ASN A 441 -18.82 -0.12 12.26
N LEU A 442 -19.71 -1.10 12.10
CA LEU A 442 -20.90 -1.23 12.92
C LEU A 442 -20.64 -2.30 13.99
N THR A 443 -20.79 -1.92 15.24
CA THR A 443 -20.62 -2.81 16.39
C THR A 443 -21.90 -2.81 17.24
N GLU A 444 -22.05 -3.78 18.11
CA GLU A 444 -23.07 -3.71 19.15
C GLU A 444 -22.79 -2.52 20.08
N LEU A 445 -23.77 -2.13 20.86
CA LEU A 445 -23.64 -0.97 21.76
C LEU A 445 -22.53 -1.15 22.81
N ASP A 446 -22.22 -2.38 23.16
CA ASP A 446 -21.12 -2.74 24.07
C ASP A 446 -19.74 -2.77 23.38
N GLY A 447 -19.69 -2.55 22.06
CA GLY A 447 -18.46 -2.58 21.26
C GLY A 447 -18.09 -3.96 20.71
N SER A 448 -18.85 -5.01 20.98
CA SER A 448 -18.67 -6.31 20.36
C SER A 448 -19.07 -6.27 18.87
N GLN A 449 -18.59 -7.24 18.09
CA GLN A 449 -18.91 -7.32 16.67
C GLN A 449 -20.42 -7.50 16.45
N ALA A 450 -21.02 -6.63 15.63
CA ALA A 450 -22.41 -6.78 15.25
C ALA A 450 -22.61 -8.05 14.42
N GLN A 451 -23.51 -8.92 14.88
CA GLN A 451 -23.85 -10.18 14.22
C GLN A 451 -25.09 -10.01 13.34
N GLY A 452 -25.22 -10.88 12.31
CA GLY A 452 -26.41 -10.91 11.44
C GLY A 452 -26.52 -9.71 10.51
N LEU A 453 -25.39 -9.10 10.11
CA LEU A 453 -25.32 -8.09 9.07
C LEU A 453 -24.72 -8.69 7.81
N GLU A 454 -25.34 -8.42 6.65
CA GLU A 454 -24.79 -8.70 5.33
C GLU A 454 -24.27 -7.40 4.71
N TYR A 455 -23.14 -7.46 4.01
CA TYR A 455 -22.51 -6.30 3.39
C TYR A 455 -22.33 -6.51 1.88
N ARG A 456 -22.54 -5.44 1.09
CA ARG A 456 -22.30 -5.43 -0.36
C ARG A 456 -21.68 -4.10 -0.80
N ALA A 457 -20.81 -4.15 -1.82
CA ALA A 457 -20.25 -2.96 -2.47
C ALA A 457 -21.12 -2.41 -3.61
N ALA A 458 -22.25 -3.05 -3.91
CA ALA A 458 -23.17 -2.62 -4.95
C ALA A 458 -24.61 -2.55 -4.41
N ALA A 459 -25.39 -1.62 -4.96
CA ALA A 459 -26.82 -1.55 -4.64
C ALA A 459 -27.49 -2.88 -5.01
N PRO A 460 -28.40 -3.39 -4.15
CA PRO A 460 -29.22 -4.55 -4.47
C PRO A 460 -30.05 -4.26 -5.74
N THR A 461 -30.00 -5.15 -6.72
CA THR A 461 -30.61 -4.93 -8.05
C THR A 461 -32.13 -4.93 -8.06
N ASP A 462 -32.73 -5.51 -7.04
CA ASP A 462 -34.18 -5.65 -6.86
C ASP A 462 -34.82 -4.55 -6.02
N GLU A 463 -34.02 -3.80 -5.23
CA GLU A 463 -34.47 -2.74 -4.33
C GLU A 463 -33.88 -1.36 -4.63
N SER A 464 -32.99 -1.23 -5.62
CA SER A 464 -32.26 0.01 -5.89
C SER A 464 -33.15 1.22 -6.19
N THR A 465 -34.30 0.99 -6.85
CA THR A 465 -35.28 2.03 -7.17
C THR A 465 -36.10 2.44 -5.94
N VAL A 466 -36.32 1.55 -5.00
CA VAL A 466 -37.13 1.78 -3.79
C VAL A 466 -36.35 2.62 -2.77
N PHE A 467 -35.03 2.43 -2.69
CA PHE A 467 -34.19 3.10 -1.70
C PHE A 467 -34.08 4.61 -1.94
N PHE A 468 -33.92 5.00 -3.19
CA PHE A 468 -33.81 6.41 -3.57
C PHE A 468 -35.18 7.13 -3.48
N ASN A 469 -36.27 6.41 -3.75
CA ASN A 469 -37.62 6.99 -3.66
C ASN A 469 -38.14 7.12 -2.22
N GLN A 470 -37.85 6.15 -1.32
CA GLN A 470 -38.33 6.21 0.07
C GLN A 470 -37.67 7.33 0.88
N ALA A 471 -36.40 7.65 0.62
CA ALA A 471 -35.73 8.78 1.26
C ALA A 471 -36.30 10.13 0.78
N ALA A 472 -36.73 10.23 -0.46
CA ALA A 472 -37.39 11.41 -1.01
C ALA A 472 -38.82 11.58 -0.47
N GLU A 473 -39.59 10.48 -0.35
CA GLU A 473 -40.96 10.52 0.20
C GLU A 473 -40.99 10.83 1.70
N ALA A 474 -40.09 10.27 2.50
CA ALA A 474 -39.96 10.55 3.92
C ALA A 474 -39.68 12.04 4.23
N ARG A 475 -38.95 12.71 3.34
CA ARG A 475 -38.65 14.15 3.49
C ARG A 475 -39.80 15.06 3.02
N SER A 476 -40.52 14.64 1.98
CA SER A 476 -41.69 15.42 1.51
C SER A 476 -42.82 15.45 2.58
N VAL A 477 -42.95 14.38 3.37
CA VAL A 477 -43.92 14.32 4.50
C VAL A 477 -43.44 15.18 5.69
N SER A 478 -42.11 15.24 5.95
CA SER A 478 -41.54 16.06 7.04
C SER A 478 -41.65 17.57 6.76
N THR A 479 -41.51 17.99 5.52
CA THR A 479 -41.66 19.41 5.14
C THR A 479 -43.11 19.87 5.04
N ALA A 480 -44.07 18.95 4.81
CA ALA A 480 -45.50 19.27 4.79
C ALA A 480 -46.12 19.46 6.19
N ASN A 481 -45.44 18.95 7.24
CA ASN A 481 -45.91 19.09 8.62
C ASN A 481 -45.25 20.25 9.40
N SER A 482 -44.44 21.07 8.76
CA SER A 482 -43.75 22.21 9.34
C SER A 482 -44.24 23.58 8.81
N HIS A 483 -45.48 23.65 8.25
CA HIS A 483 -46.18 24.88 7.90
C HIS A 483 -47.47 25.06 8.67
#